data_4c4ef43b16c595250cb49953c2322cfa
#
_entry.id   4c4ef43b16c595250cb49953c2322cfa
#
_cell.length_a   1.000
_cell.length_b   1.000
_cell.length_c   1.000
_cell.angle_alpha   90.00
_cell.angle_beta   90.00
_cell.angle_gamma   90.00
#
_symmetry.space_group_name_H-M   'P 1'
#
loop_
_entity.id
_entity.type
_entity.pdbx_description
1 polymer ?
#
loop_
_entity_poly.entity_id
_entity_poly.type
_entity_poly.pdbx_seq_one_letter_code
_entity_poly.pdbx_strand_id
1 'polypeptide(L)'
;MNETVKLDHRDINLDLPVFATDPLVGAGLPLWLPDGAVIREELQKLARDIARADGCQGVYSPVLGKRALYERSGHWAKFGDEMFPPMAVGGDELVLRPANCPHHALIYASAERSYRDLPIRLNELAAMFRAERSGSLSGLSRVRQINLDDTHVFCRPDQVAEEAARALRSALRAQEILGLPVDYVRLSRRDDSPVYLGDPAQWVAAEAALRGAAGAAGLADRGLALIEAPGEAAFYGPKLDLQVRDGRGHEESIATVQLDFNQPERLGLAYTGPDGSRQRVMMIHRGTVGSMERVVAALLERYQGRLPLWLAPVQVCVLPVGQDQDEVARRLADDLLSAGLRPRLELSGSLGARVRSSRQRRDHLIAVLGRAEVQAGIVQVTDVAAGFRDSLPAADLIRLVQSAYESRRPGVSWPG
;
A
#
# COMPACT_ATOMS: atom_id res chain seq x y z
N MET A 1 -23.74 16.85 -20.85
CA MET A 1 -22.73 15.78 -20.74
C MET A 1 -23.18 14.93 -19.56
N ASN A 2 -23.61 13.68 -19.77
CA ASN A 2 -23.94 12.78 -18.67
C ASN A 2 -22.64 12.52 -17.91
N GLU A 3 -22.52 13.02 -16.69
CA GLU A 3 -21.49 12.55 -15.78
C GLU A 3 -21.69 11.04 -15.60
N THR A 4 -20.78 10.26 -16.13
CA THR A 4 -20.77 8.81 -15.93
C THR A 4 -20.60 8.59 -14.42
N VAL A 5 -21.61 8.03 -13.77
CA VAL A 5 -21.56 7.68 -12.34
C VAL A 5 -20.36 6.80 -12.13
N LYS A 6 -19.38 7.27 -11.35
CA LYS A 6 -18.22 6.46 -10.98
C LYS A 6 -18.65 5.37 -10.02
N LEU A 7 -18.35 4.13 -10.38
CA LEU A 7 -18.62 2.96 -9.55
C LEU A 7 -17.63 2.93 -8.38
N ASP A 8 -18.09 2.51 -7.21
CA ASP A 8 -17.18 2.19 -6.11
C ASP A 8 -16.53 0.80 -6.29
N HIS A 9 -15.53 0.49 -5.46
CA HIS A 9 -14.79 -0.77 -5.57
C HIS A 9 -15.68 -2.00 -5.36
N ARG A 10 -16.81 -1.91 -4.64
CA ARG A 10 -17.75 -3.01 -4.43
C ARG A 10 -18.56 -3.30 -5.69
N ASP A 11 -19.00 -2.25 -6.38
CA ASP A 11 -19.72 -2.38 -7.65
C ASP A 11 -18.77 -2.94 -8.73
N ILE A 12 -17.52 -2.44 -8.78
CA ILE A 12 -16.50 -2.93 -9.69
C ILE A 12 -16.18 -4.41 -9.44
N ASN A 13 -16.15 -4.82 -8.16
CA ASN A 13 -15.87 -6.21 -7.77
C ASN A 13 -16.94 -7.21 -8.22
N LEU A 14 -18.17 -6.78 -8.54
CA LEU A 14 -19.19 -7.65 -9.12
C LEU A 14 -18.81 -8.13 -10.53
N ASP A 15 -18.17 -7.23 -11.31
CA ASP A 15 -17.73 -7.54 -12.68
C ASP A 15 -16.30 -8.12 -12.71
N LEU A 16 -15.46 -7.69 -11.78
CA LEU A 16 -14.04 -8.04 -11.66
C LEU A 16 -13.78 -8.58 -10.26
N PRO A 17 -14.00 -9.86 -10.00
CA PRO A 17 -13.92 -10.42 -8.66
C PRO A 17 -12.48 -10.43 -8.15
N VAL A 18 -12.16 -9.46 -7.31
CA VAL A 18 -10.86 -9.25 -6.65
C VAL A 18 -10.86 -9.83 -5.25
N PHE A 19 -12.01 -9.72 -4.56
CA PHE A 19 -12.22 -10.27 -3.23
C PHE A 19 -13.63 -10.82 -3.06
N ALA A 20 -13.78 -11.70 -2.06
CA ALA A 20 -15.06 -12.20 -1.61
C ALA A 20 -15.22 -12.01 -0.10
N THR A 21 -16.45 -12.07 0.37
CA THR A 21 -16.78 -12.10 1.80
C THR A 21 -17.68 -13.32 2.05
N ASP A 22 -17.47 -14.00 3.17
CA ASP A 22 -18.26 -15.17 3.55
C ASP A 22 -18.71 -15.04 5.01
N PRO A 23 -19.99 -15.33 5.34
CA PRO A 23 -20.49 -15.28 6.72
C PRO A 23 -19.74 -16.20 7.70
N LEU A 24 -19.19 -17.32 7.23
CA LEU A 24 -18.40 -18.25 8.07
C LEU A 24 -17.02 -17.68 8.41
N VAL A 25 -16.46 -16.83 7.55
CA VAL A 25 -15.20 -16.11 7.84
C VAL A 25 -15.48 -14.90 8.72
N GLY A 26 -16.55 -14.18 8.45
CA GLY A 26 -17.01 -13.03 9.22
C GLY A 26 -16.86 -11.70 8.49
N ALA A 27 -17.63 -10.73 8.94
CA ALA A 27 -17.65 -9.39 8.35
C ALA A 27 -16.32 -8.66 8.57
N GLY A 28 -15.86 -7.93 7.54
CA GLY A 28 -14.59 -7.17 7.59
C GLY A 28 -13.33 -8.05 7.47
N LEU A 29 -13.48 -9.30 7.03
CA LEU A 29 -12.40 -10.24 6.79
C LEU A 29 -12.45 -10.71 5.33
N PRO A 30 -11.96 -9.91 4.37
CA PRO A 30 -12.05 -10.24 2.95
C PRO A 30 -11.17 -11.44 2.58
N LEU A 31 -11.72 -12.33 1.75
CA LEU A 31 -10.98 -13.38 1.07
C LEU A 31 -10.43 -12.81 -0.24
N TRP A 32 -9.13 -12.79 -0.40
CA TRP A 32 -8.50 -12.35 -1.64
C TRP A 32 -8.63 -13.45 -2.71
N LEU A 33 -9.27 -13.12 -3.82
CA LEU A 33 -9.39 -13.99 -4.97
C LEU A 33 -8.11 -13.94 -5.83
N PRO A 34 -7.91 -14.84 -6.81
CA PRO A 34 -6.64 -14.89 -7.56
C PRO A 34 -6.20 -13.55 -8.15
N ASP A 35 -7.09 -12.81 -8.80
CA ASP A 35 -6.78 -11.50 -9.38
C ASP A 35 -6.42 -10.47 -8.28
N GLY A 36 -7.11 -10.53 -7.15
CA GLY A 36 -6.82 -9.70 -5.99
C GLY A 36 -5.49 -10.03 -5.33
N ALA A 37 -5.12 -11.31 -5.28
CA ALA A 37 -3.84 -11.76 -4.77
C ALA A 37 -2.70 -11.18 -5.60
N VAL A 38 -2.80 -11.21 -6.94
CA VAL A 38 -1.80 -10.61 -7.84
C VAL A 38 -1.64 -9.11 -7.57
N ILE A 39 -2.75 -8.35 -7.51
CA ILE A 39 -2.70 -6.90 -7.24
C ILE A 39 -2.00 -6.64 -5.90
N ARG A 40 -2.39 -7.38 -4.87
CA ARG A 40 -1.81 -7.27 -3.53
C ARG A 40 -0.31 -7.59 -3.51
N GLU A 41 0.13 -8.64 -4.19
CA GLU A 41 1.55 -9.02 -4.28
C GLU A 41 2.40 -7.94 -4.96
N GLU A 42 1.90 -7.32 -6.04
CA GLU A 42 2.59 -6.22 -6.71
C GLU A 42 2.68 -4.97 -5.82
N LEU A 43 1.63 -4.66 -5.06
CA LEU A 43 1.66 -3.57 -4.07
C LEU A 43 2.66 -3.85 -2.94
N GLN A 44 2.71 -5.09 -2.45
CA GLN A 44 3.68 -5.50 -1.43
C GLN A 44 5.12 -5.44 -1.96
N LYS A 45 5.32 -5.77 -3.24
CA LYS A 45 6.62 -5.63 -3.90
C LYS A 45 7.04 -4.17 -4.00
N LEU A 46 6.12 -3.28 -4.41
CA LEU A 46 6.35 -1.83 -4.42
C LEU A 46 6.76 -1.31 -3.04
N ALA A 47 6.00 -1.68 -1.99
CA ALA A 47 6.28 -1.26 -0.62
C ALA A 47 7.67 -1.70 -0.15
N ARG A 48 8.03 -2.97 -0.40
CA ARG A 48 9.37 -3.49 -0.06
C ARG A 48 10.50 -2.78 -0.83
N ASP A 49 10.29 -2.50 -2.12
CA ASP A 49 11.30 -1.83 -2.94
C ASP A 49 11.55 -0.40 -2.46
N ILE A 50 10.48 0.35 -2.11
CA ILE A 50 10.59 1.68 -1.54
C ILE A 50 11.28 1.62 -0.17
N ALA A 51 10.86 0.71 0.71
CA ALA A 51 11.49 0.55 2.03
C ALA A 51 12.99 0.23 1.91
N ARG A 52 13.36 -0.67 0.99
CA ARG A 52 14.77 -1.02 0.72
C ARG A 52 15.57 0.18 0.18
N ALA A 53 15.00 0.96 -0.73
CA ALA A 53 15.62 2.16 -1.27
C ALA A 53 15.85 3.24 -0.20
N ASP A 54 15.00 3.27 0.83
CA ASP A 54 15.13 4.16 2.00
C ASP A 54 16.12 3.63 3.06
N GLY A 55 16.73 2.47 2.83
CA GLY A 55 17.64 1.82 3.77
C GLY A 55 16.94 1.17 4.98
N CYS A 56 15.68 0.76 4.82
CA CYS A 56 14.98 0.03 5.85
C CYS A 56 15.41 -1.44 5.90
N GLN A 57 15.45 -1.99 7.11
CA GLN A 57 15.69 -3.40 7.38
C GLN A 57 14.35 -4.12 7.52
N GLY A 58 14.16 -5.20 6.75
CA GLY A 58 12.97 -6.02 6.86
C GLY A 58 12.98 -6.85 8.15
N VAL A 59 11.87 -6.86 8.86
CA VAL A 59 11.68 -7.66 10.07
C VAL A 59 10.33 -8.40 10.01
N TYR A 60 10.17 -9.40 10.86
CA TYR A 60 8.91 -10.12 11.06
C TYR A 60 8.63 -10.25 12.55
N SER A 61 7.41 -9.94 12.94
CA SER A 61 6.96 -10.06 14.31
C SER A 61 5.63 -10.81 14.42
N PRO A 62 5.36 -11.51 15.54
CA PRO A 62 4.13 -12.26 15.71
C PRO A 62 2.91 -11.34 15.74
N VAL A 63 1.77 -11.83 15.26
CA VAL A 63 0.49 -11.10 15.31
C VAL A 63 -0.14 -11.09 16.70
N LEU A 64 0.39 -11.89 17.61
CA LEU A 64 -0.04 -12.01 19.00
C LEU A 64 1.00 -11.40 19.92
N GLY A 65 0.53 -10.76 21.00
CA GLY A 65 1.35 -10.29 22.08
C GLY A 65 0.61 -10.43 23.42
N LYS A 66 1.33 -10.45 24.54
CA LYS A 66 0.69 -10.41 25.86
C LYS A 66 -0.02 -9.07 26.02
N ARG A 67 -1.18 -9.07 26.66
CA ARG A 67 -1.95 -7.87 27.02
C ARG A 67 -1.07 -6.81 27.72
N ALA A 68 -0.16 -7.25 28.60
CA ALA A 68 0.79 -6.37 29.29
C ALA A 68 1.65 -5.50 28.33
N LEU A 69 1.96 -5.96 27.12
CA LEU A 69 2.67 -5.17 26.12
C LEU A 69 1.83 -3.96 25.67
N TYR A 70 0.53 -4.18 25.46
CA TYR A 70 -0.39 -3.13 25.01
C TYR A 70 -0.81 -2.20 26.14
N GLU A 71 -0.84 -2.67 27.38
CA GLU A 71 -0.97 -1.84 28.57
C GLU A 71 0.24 -0.92 28.74
N ARG A 72 1.44 -1.47 28.63
CA ARG A 72 2.69 -0.71 28.74
C ARG A 72 2.83 0.34 27.63
N SER A 73 2.51 0.01 26.39
CA SER A 73 2.57 0.94 25.26
C SER A 73 1.43 1.97 25.24
N GLY A 74 0.38 1.79 26.05
CA GLY A 74 -0.78 2.67 26.12
C GLY A 74 -1.93 2.33 25.19
N HIS A 75 -1.74 1.36 24.28
CA HIS A 75 -2.79 0.98 23.32
C HIS A 75 -4.02 0.41 24.02
N TRP A 76 -3.85 -0.39 25.07
CA TRP A 76 -4.97 -0.98 25.80
C TRP A 76 -5.92 0.08 26.38
N ALA A 77 -5.39 1.13 26.97
CA ALA A 77 -6.19 2.21 27.56
C ALA A 77 -6.88 3.10 26.52
N LYS A 78 -6.34 3.18 25.30
CA LYS A 78 -6.83 4.10 24.25
C LYS A 78 -7.65 3.42 23.17
N PHE A 79 -7.39 2.14 22.89
CA PHE A 79 -8.05 1.36 21.85
C PHE A 79 -8.73 0.09 22.40
N GLY A 80 -8.89 -0.05 23.71
CA GLY A 80 -9.42 -1.28 24.32
C GLY A 80 -10.75 -1.74 23.70
N ASP A 81 -11.65 -0.80 23.40
CA ASP A 81 -12.95 -1.06 22.79
C ASP A 81 -12.87 -1.49 21.30
N GLU A 82 -11.74 -1.19 20.65
CA GLU A 82 -11.46 -1.56 19.26
C GLU A 82 -10.52 -2.76 19.14
N MET A 83 -10.05 -3.32 20.26
CA MET A 83 -9.22 -4.51 20.27
C MET A 83 -10.07 -5.77 20.34
N PHE A 84 -9.62 -6.83 19.66
CA PHE A 84 -10.20 -8.15 19.85
C PHE A 84 -10.04 -8.61 21.30
N PRO A 85 -11.02 -9.34 21.88
CA PRO A 85 -10.95 -9.82 23.24
C PRO A 85 -9.69 -10.67 23.49
N PRO A 86 -9.10 -10.60 24.70
CA PRO A 86 -7.97 -11.44 25.04
C PRO A 86 -8.31 -12.93 25.00
N MET A 87 -7.33 -13.73 24.63
CA MET A 87 -7.38 -15.19 24.63
C MET A 87 -6.53 -15.71 25.77
N ALA A 88 -7.12 -16.51 26.66
CA ALA A 88 -6.38 -17.15 27.75
C ALA A 88 -5.61 -18.37 27.24
N VAL A 89 -4.29 -18.37 27.42
CA VAL A 89 -3.39 -19.46 27.01
C VAL A 89 -2.33 -19.70 28.09
N GLY A 90 -2.38 -20.85 28.78
CA GLY A 90 -1.34 -21.22 29.73
C GLY A 90 -1.12 -20.25 30.90
N GLY A 91 -2.16 -19.52 31.32
CA GLY A 91 -2.08 -18.48 32.38
C GLY A 91 -1.73 -17.08 31.88
N ASP A 92 -1.44 -16.91 30.60
CA ASP A 92 -1.23 -15.63 29.94
C ASP A 92 -2.51 -15.16 29.21
N GLU A 93 -2.71 -13.86 29.09
CA GLU A 93 -3.69 -13.24 28.19
C GLU A 93 -2.98 -12.77 26.92
N LEU A 94 -3.25 -13.42 25.80
CA LEU A 94 -2.75 -13.04 24.46
C LEU A 94 -3.80 -12.20 23.72
N VAL A 95 -3.36 -11.21 22.97
CA VAL A 95 -4.19 -10.28 22.21
C VAL A 95 -3.71 -10.22 20.79
N LEU A 96 -4.63 -10.18 19.80
CA LEU A 96 -4.32 -9.81 18.43
C LEU A 96 -3.86 -8.34 18.39
N ARG A 97 -2.73 -8.06 17.77
CA ARG A 97 -2.15 -6.71 17.75
C ARG A 97 -3.03 -5.70 17.00
N PRO A 98 -3.39 -4.56 17.61
CA PRO A 98 -4.10 -3.46 16.95
C PRO A 98 -3.16 -2.59 16.10
N ALA A 99 -1.86 -2.63 16.44
CA ALA A 99 -0.77 -1.87 15.83
C ALA A 99 0.54 -2.66 15.97
N ASN A 100 1.51 -2.37 15.13
CA ASN A 100 2.78 -3.09 15.07
C ASN A 100 3.90 -2.42 15.88
N CYS A 101 3.76 -1.12 16.18
CA CYS A 101 4.78 -0.33 16.85
C CYS A 101 5.32 -0.93 18.16
N PRO A 102 4.52 -1.58 19.07
CA PRO A 102 5.08 -2.18 20.27
C PRO A 102 6.05 -3.34 19.95
N HIS A 103 5.80 -4.10 18.90
CA HIS A 103 6.68 -5.20 18.48
C HIS A 103 8.00 -4.67 17.92
N HIS A 104 7.96 -3.65 17.03
CA HIS A 104 9.17 -3.03 16.52
C HIS A 104 9.99 -2.34 17.63
N ALA A 105 9.32 -1.75 18.61
CA ALA A 105 9.99 -1.21 19.81
C ALA A 105 10.76 -2.30 20.58
N LEU A 106 10.19 -3.51 20.73
CA LEU A 106 10.87 -4.64 21.36
C LEU A 106 12.02 -5.17 20.49
N ILE A 107 11.89 -5.15 19.15
CA ILE A 107 13.00 -5.48 18.25
C ILE A 107 14.14 -4.47 18.40
N TYR A 108 13.83 -3.16 18.47
CA TYR A 108 14.84 -2.15 18.78
C TYR A 108 15.53 -2.42 20.12
N ALA A 109 14.77 -2.73 21.17
CA ALA A 109 15.25 -2.98 22.52
C ALA A 109 16.01 -4.31 22.71
N SER A 110 15.97 -5.19 21.72
CA SER A 110 16.63 -6.52 21.81
C SER A 110 18.17 -6.45 21.80
N ALA A 111 18.77 -5.28 21.54
CA ALA A 111 20.19 -5.03 21.60
C ALA A 111 20.48 -3.63 22.13
N GLU A 112 21.64 -3.47 22.74
CA GLU A 112 22.14 -2.13 23.12
C GLU A 112 22.42 -1.30 21.87
N ARG A 113 22.12 -0.02 21.90
CA ARG A 113 22.28 0.92 20.78
C ARG A 113 23.13 2.10 21.16
N SER A 114 23.99 2.55 20.27
CA SER A 114 24.76 3.77 20.39
C SER A 114 24.24 4.84 19.42
N TYR A 115 24.61 6.09 19.65
CA TYR A 115 24.29 7.19 18.74
C TYR A 115 24.79 6.98 17.28
N ARG A 116 25.79 6.09 17.09
CA ARG A 116 26.36 5.76 15.79
C ARG A 116 25.49 4.79 14.98
N ASP A 117 24.64 4.02 15.69
CA ASP A 117 23.75 3.04 15.07
C ASP A 117 22.49 3.69 14.48
N LEU A 118 22.21 4.95 14.90
CA LEU A 118 20.98 5.65 14.54
C LEU A 118 21.18 6.53 13.27
N PRO A 119 20.17 6.58 12.39
CA PRO A 119 18.82 6.04 12.54
C PRO A 119 18.71 4.55 12.19
N ILE A 120 17.89 3.81 12.94
CA ILE A 120 17.48 2.42 12.62
C ILE A 120 16.08 2.47 12.02
N ARG A 121 15.90 1.88 10.83
CA ARG A 121 14.62 1.84 10.13
C ARG A 121 14.18 0.40 9.96
N LEU A 122 13.08 0.02 10.62
CA LEU A 122 12.50 -1.33 10.57
C LEU A 122 11.23 -1.29 9.73
N ASN A 123 11.09 -2.20 8.77
CA ASN A 123 9.91 -2.32 7.91
C ASN A 123 9.33 -3.73 7.98
N GLU A 124 8.00 -3.80 8.07
CA GLU A 124 7.25 -5.06 8.01
C GLU A 124 5.96 -4.86 7.20
N LEU A 125 5.63 -5.82 6.34
CA LEU A 125 4.28 -5.94 5.81
C LEU A 125 3.43 -6.65 6.85
N ALA A 126 2.81 -5.88 7.73
CA ALA A 126 2.24 -6.35 8.99
C ALA A 126 0.72 -6.52 8.91
N ALA A 127 0.21 -7.65 9.42
CA ALA A 127 -1.21 -7.79 9.70
C ALA A 127 -1.55 -7.21 11.07
N MET A 128 -2.58 -6.37 11.13
CA MET A 128 -3.14 -5.75 12.33
C MET A 128 -4.62 -6.05 12.41
N PHE A 129 -5.18 -6.02 13.62
CA PHE A 129 -6.54 -6.47 13.87
C PHE A 129 -7.28 -5.44 14.72
N ARG A 130 -8.45 -5.00 14.24
CA ARG A 130 -9.33 -4.09 14.96
C ARG A 130 -10.74 -4.63 14.99
N ALA A 131 -11.34 -4.73 16.17
CA ALA A 131 -12.71 -5.20 16.37
C ALA A 131 -13.74 -4.13 15.97
N GLU A 132 -13.61 -3.61 14.74
CA GLU A 132 -14.50 -2.60 14.17
C GLU A 132 -15.97 -3.01 14.29
N ARG A 133 -16.84 -2.07 14.64
CA ARG A 133 -18.28 -2.30 14.69
C ARG A 133 -18.83 -2.62 13.30
N SER A 134 -19.78 -3.54 13.22
CA SER A 134 -20.31 -3.99 11.92
C SER A 134 -20.85 -2.84 11.06
N GLY A 135 -21.46 -1.82 11.64
CA GLY A 135 -21.98 -0.66 10.92
C GLY A 135 -20.92 0.29 10.35
N SER A 136 -19.65 0.16 10.76
CA SER A 136 -18.55 0.97 10.23
C SER A 136 -17.79 0.29 9.11
N LEU A 137 -18.03 -1.00 8.85
CA LEU A 137 -17.33 -1.76 7.82
C LEU A 137 -17.76 -1.32 6.41
N SER A 138 -16.80 -1.22 5.48
CA SER A 138 -17.07 -0.75 4.12
C SER A 138 -16.15 -1.42 3.10
N GLY A 139 -16.57 -2.56 2.54
CA GLY A 139 -15.80 -3.30 1.53
C GLY A 139 -14.34 -3.51 1.96
N LEU A 140 -13.41 -3.03 1.13
CA LEU A 140 -11.97 -3.01 1.44
C LEU A 140 -11.53 -1.71 2.15
N SER A 141 -12.32 -0.65 2.14
CA SER A 141 -11.92 0.65 2.73
C SER A 141 -11.85 0.59 4.26
N ARG A 142 -12.72 -0.21 4.90
CA ARG A 142 -12.69 -0.41 6.36
C ARG A 142 -12.95 -1.86 6.73
N VAL A 143 -11.92 -2.51 7.22
CA VAL A 143 -11.83 -3.96 7.49
C VAL A 143 -11.39 -4.23 8.93
N ARG A 144 -11.55 -5.47 9.40
CA ARG A 144 -11.09 -5.92 10.73
C ARG A 144 -9.67 -6.47 10.74
N GLN A 145 -9.21 -7.01 9.61
CA GLN A 145 -7.80 -7.36 9.39
C GLN A 145 -7.22 -6.41 8.35
N ILE A 146 -6.23 -5.63 8.77
CA ILE A 146 -5.54 -4.63 7.96
C ILE A 146 -4.15 -5.17 7.66
N ASN A 147 -3.75 -5.21 6.39
CA ASN A 147 -2.38 -5.53 6.00
C ASN A 147 -1.69 -4.22 5.60
N LEU A 148 -0.78 -3.77 6.45
CA LEU A 148 -0.16 -2.46 6.33
C LEU A 148 1.33 -2.57 5.96
N ASP A 149 1.77 -1.72 5.03
CA ASP A 149 3.17 -1.38 4.88
C ASP A 149 3.58 -0.46 6.04
N ASP A 150 4.21 -1.04 7.05
CA ASP A 150 4.49 -0.38 8.30
C ASP A 150 5.99 -0.26 8.56
N THR A 151 6.46 0.96 8.70
CA THR A 151 7.86 1.27 8.99
C THR A 151 7.97 2.07 10.28
N HIS A 152 8.92 1.69 11.14
CA HIS A 152 9.29 2.47 12.32
C HIS A 152 10.75 2.88 12.24
N VAL A 153 10.97 4.19 12.33
CA VAL A 153 12.31 4.79 12.36
C VAL A 153 12.63 5.18 13.78
N PHE A 154 13.71 4.62 14.32
CA PHE A 154 14.26 4.99 15.60
C PHE A 154 15.44 5.93 15.36
N CYS A 155 15.37 7.15 15.83
CA CYS A 155 16.34 8.18 15.52
C CYS A 155 16.64 9.08 16.75
N ARG A 156 17.74 9.83 16.65
CA ARG A 156 18.03 10.87 17.63
C ARG A 156 17.12 12.08 17.39
N PRO A 157 16.91 12.95 18.42
CA PRO A 157 16.11 14.17 18.26
C PRO A 157 16.57 15.09 17.11
N ASP A 158 17.87 15.20 16.90
CA ASP A 158 18.46 16.01 15.82
C ASP A 158 18.24 15.42 14.39
N GLN A 159 17.87 14.14 14.27
CA GLN A 159 17.59 13.48 13.02
C GLN A 159 16.10 13.50 12.62
N VAL A 160 15.20 13.89 13.53
CA VAL A 160 13.74 13.81 13.34
C VAL A 160 13.28 14.53 12.09
N ALA A 161 13.74 15.77 11.88
CA ALA A 161 13.29 16.58 10.75
C ALA A 161 13.67 15.95 9.39
N GLU A 162 14.91 15.43 9.28
CA GLU A 162 15.38 14.76 8.07
C GLU A 162 14.65 13.45 7.82
N GLU A 163 14.49 12.61 8.85
CA GLU A 163 13.82 11.32 8.72
C GLU A 163 12.33 11.45 8.42
N ALA A 164 11.65 12.44 9.01
CA ALA A 164 10.27 12.74 8.70
C ALA A 164 10.10 13.27 7.25
N ALA A 165 11.02 14.14 6.80
CA ALA A 165 11.01 14.62 5.42
C ALA A 165 11.28 13.49 4.41
N ARG A 166 12.22 12.58 4.71
CA ARG A 166 12.48 11.37 3.92
C ARG A 166 11.24 10.50 3.83
N ALA A 167 10.60 10.22 4.97
CA ALA A 167 9.38 9.43 5.04
C ALA A 167 8.25 10.04 4.20
N LEU A 168 8.07 11.36 4.27
CA LEU A 168 7.06 12.07 3.48
C LEU A 168 7.35 12.01 1.97
N ARG A 169 8.61 12.23 1.55
CA ARG A 169 9.00 12.09 0.13
C ARG A 169 8.72 10.69 -0.41
N SER A 170 9.00 9.66 0.38
CA SER A 170 8.75 8.27 -0.02
C SER A 170 7.26 7.95 -0.14
N ALA A 171 6.44 8.49 0.78
CA ALA A 171 4.99 8.36 0.69
C ALA A 171 4.43 9.05 -0.56
N LEU A 172 4.87 10.28 -0.86
CA LEU A 172 4.48 11.01 -2.06
C LEU A 172 4.87 10.26 -3.34
N ARG A 173 6.11 9.75 -3.39
CA ARG A 173 6.59 8.94 -4.52
C ARG A 173 5.76 7.66 -4.71
N ALA A 174 5.34 7.00 -3.64
CA ALA A 174 4.46 5.83 -3.75
C ALA A 174 3.14 6.19 -4.42
N GLN A 175 2.53 7.32 -4.02
CA GLN A 175 1.26 7.77 -4.60
C GLN A 175 1.42 8.17 -6.09
N GLU A 176 2.55 8.77 -6.47
CA GLU A 176 2.89 9.05 -7.88
C GLU A 176 2.96 7.76 -8.71
N ILE A 177 3.65 6.72 -8.22
CA ILE A 177 3.74 5.41 -8.91
C ILE A 177 2.38 4.74 -9.02
N LEU A 178 1.55 4.85 -7.98
CA LEU A 178 0.19 4.31 -7.96
C LEU A 178 -0.78 5.12 -8.84
N GLY A 179 -0.42 6.35 -9.24
CA GLY A 179 -1.30 7.26 -9.98
C GLY A 179 -2.48 7.74 -9.13
N LEU A 180 -2.32 7.75 -7.81
CA LEU A 180 -3.29 8.28 -6.86
C LEU A 180 -2.93 9.73 -6.53
N PRO A 181 -3.68 10.72 -7.03
CA PRO A 181 -3.37 12.13 -6.77
C PRO A 181 -3.60 12.44 -5.29
N VAL A 182 -2.58 13.01 -4.66
CA VAL A 182 -2.70 13.59 -3.32
C VAL A 182 -3.29 15.00 -3.48
N ASP A 183 -4.40 15.29 -2.80
CA ASP A 183 -5.05 16.59 -2.86
C ASP A 183 -4.31 17.63 -2.00
N TYR A 184 -3.91 17.23 -0.80
CA TYR A 184 -3.15 18.04 0.14
C TYR A 184 -2.51 17.17 1.23
N VAL A 185 -1.58 17.75 1.99
CA VAL A 185 -1.03 17.11 3.20
C VAL A 185 -1.62 17.79 4.43
N ARG A 186 -2.19 17.01 5.34
CA ARG A 186 -2.74 17.49 6.60
C ARG A 186 -1.73 17.32 7.72
N LEU A 187 -1.36 18.43 8.38
CA LEU A 187 -0.68 18.38 9.67
C LEU A 187 -1.74 18.24 10.77
N SER A 188 -1.94 17.01 11.22
CA SER A 188 -2.87 16.66 12.29
C SER A 188 -2.22 16.95 13.64
N ARG A 189 -2.78 17.92 14.35
CA ARG A 189 -2.27 18.47 15.60
C ARG A 189 -3.13 18.07 16.78
N ARG A 190 -2.58 18.17 18.00
CA ARG A 190 -3.40 18.09 19.21
C ARG A 190 -4.35 19.29 19.31
N ASP A 191 -5.42 19.11 20.05
CA ASP A 191 -6.21 20.18 20.69
C ASP A 191 -6.01 20.12 22.23
N ASP A 192 -6.88 20.77 22.98
CA ASP A 192 -6.83 20.80 24.44
C ASP A 192 -7.51 19.58 25.10
N SER A 193 -7.88 18.57 24.31
CA SER A 193 -8.49 17.34 24.81
C SER A 193 -7.51 16.52 25.66
N PRO A 194 -7.99 15.86 26.75
CA PRO A 194 -7.14 15.04 27.62
C PRO A 194 -6.74 13.69 27.01
N VAL A 195 -7.13 13.41 25.77
CA VAL A 195 -6.77 12.15 25.08
C VAL A 195 -5.29 12.09 24.70
N TYR A 196 -4.63 13.25 24.56
CA TYR A 196 -3.23 13.34 24.13
C TYR A 196 -2.27 13.13 25.29
N LEU A 197 -1.27 12.29 25.08
CA LEU A 197 -0.24 11.96 26.07
C LEU A 197 0.97 12.89 25.96
N GLY A 198 1.70 13.07 27.07
CA GLY A 198 2.96 13.80 27.12
C GLY A 198 2.84 15.28 27.45
N ASP A 199 4.00 15.94 27.54
CA ASP A 199 4.12 17.35 27.87
C ASP A 199 3.69 18.25 26.70
N PRO A 200 2.88 19.31 26.91
CA PRO A 200 2.54 20.29 25.89
C PRO A 200 3.74 20.88 25.14
N ALA A 201 4.87 21.11 25.79
CA ALA A 201 6.07 21.62 25.15
C ALA A 201 6.67 20.62 24.14
N GLN A 202 6.60 19.33 24.43
CA GLN A 202 7.02 18.27 23.48
C GLN A 202 6.14 18.27 22.24
N TRP A 203 4.83 18.49 22.38
CA TRP A 203 3.90 18.61 21.26
C TRP A 203 4.21 19.79 20.36
N VAL A 204 4.47 20.97 20.94
CA VAL A 204 4.85 22.17 20.18
C VAL A 204 6.11 21.91 19.35
N ALA A 205 7.13 21.28 19.96
CA ALA A 205 8.38 20.94 19.28
C ALA A 205 8.16 19.91 18.17
N ALA A 206 7.35 18.87 18.43
CA ALA A 206 7.03 17.81 17.47
C ALA A 206 6.22 18.33 16.27
N GLU A 207 5.22 19.17 16.50
CA GLU A 207 4.44 19.81 15.45
C GLU A 207 5.31 20.74 14.58
N ALA A 208 6.21 21.51 15.22
CA ALA A 208 7.17 22.34 14.49
C ALA A 208 8.15 21.52 13.64
N ALA A 209 8.62 20.37 14.16
CA ALA A 209 9.49 19.47 13.42
C ALA A 209 8.79 18.88 12.18
N LEU A 210 7.53 18.44 12.31
CA LEU A 210 6.76 17.93 11.18
C LEU A 210 6.41 19.03 10.15
N ARG A 211 6.13 20.25 10.60
CA ARG A 211 5.94 21.41 9.70
C ARG A 211 7.21 21.69 8.90
N GLY A 212 8.37 21.68 9.55
CA GLY A 212 9.67 21.82 8.90
C GLY A 212 9.95 20.69 7.92
N ALA A 213 9.63 19.45 8.29
CA ALA A 213 9.77 18.28 7.44
C ALA A 213 8.89 18.35 6.18
N ALA A 214 7.67 18.88 6.30
CA ALA A 214 6.78 19.10 5.16
C ALA A 214 7.38 20.11 4.14
N GLY A 215 7.95 21.20 4.64
CA GLY A 215 8.69 22.16 3.79
C GLY A 215 9.91 21.51 3.11
N ALA A 216 10.72 20.78 3.86
CA ALA A 216 11.90 20.08 3.35
C ALA A 216 11.57 18.94 2.39
N ALA A 217 10.36 18.42 2.42
CA ALA A 217 9.89 17.43 1.44
C ALA A 217 9.45 18.03 0.10
N GLY A 218 9.44 19.37 -0.02
CA GLY A 218 9.13 20.07 -1.27
C GLY A 218 7.66 20.06 -1.64
N LEU A 219 6.74 20.18 -0.67
CA LEU A 219 5.30 20.22 -0.94
C LEU A 219 4.91 21.38 -1.86
N ALA A 220 5.48 22.57 -1.65
CA ALA A 220 5.21 23.74 -2.47
C ALA A 220 5.61 23.53 -3.93
N ASP A 221 6.76 22.90 -4.18
CA ASP A 221 7.26 22.58 -5.53
C ASP A 221 6.36 21.59 -6.26
N ARG A 222 5.58 20.81 -5.51
CA ARG A 222 4.58 19.85 -6.02
C ARG A 222 3.17 20.45 -6.12
N GLY A 223 2.99 21.72 -5.76
CA GLY A 223 1.70 22.39 -5.71
C GLY A 223 0.76 21.84 -4.60
N LEU A 224 1.31 21.17 -3.59
CA LEU A 224 0.55 20.59 -2.49
C LEU A 224 0.48 21.56 -1.30
N ALA A 225 -0.73 21.83 -0.82
CA ALA A 225 -0.95 22.60 0.38
C ALA A 225 -0.64 21.78 1.64
N LEU A 226 -0.09 22.45 2.68
CA LEU A 226 -0.07 21.93 4.04
C LEU A 226 -1.21 22.55 4.83
N ILE A 227 -2.19 21.76 5.26
CA ILE A 227 -3.37 22.20 6.02
C ILE A 227 -3.23 21.71 7.46
N GLU A 228 -3.33 22.62 8.43
CA GLU A 228 -3.25 22.25 9.84
C GLU A 228 -4.66 21.96 10.40
N ALA A 229 -4.83 20.83 11.07
CA ALA A 229 -6.09 20.39 11.66
C ALA A 229 -5.90 20.04 13.15
N PRO A 230 -6.37 20.90 14.09
CA PRO A 230 -6.40 20.57 15.48
C PRO A 230 -7.39 19.43 15.79
N GLY A 231 -7.07 18.59 16.78
CA GLY A 231 -7.94 17.48 17.19
C GLY A 231 -7.75 16.18 16.39
N GLU A 232 -6.93 16.19 15.34
CA GLU A 232 -6.76 15.06 14.42
C GLU A 232 -5.48 14.24 14.66
N ALA A 233 -4.65 14.62 15.64
CA ALA A 233 -3.42 13.92 15.96
C ALA A 233 -3.67 12.52 16.53
N ALA A 234 -2.66 11.65 16.47
CA ALA A 234 -2.66 10.43 17.28
C ALA A 234 -2.48 10.78 18.76
N PHE A 235 -2.95 9.91 19.66
CA PHE A 235 -2.84 10.18 21.11
C PHE A 235 -1.39 10.31 21.60
N TYR A 236 -0.44 9.77 20.84
CA TYR A 236 0.99 9.71 21.15
C TYR A 236 1.85 10.74 20.40
N GLY A 237 1.32 11.45 19.43
CA GLY A 237 2.05 12.46 18.69
C GLY A 237 1.35 13.01 17.46
N PRO A 238 1.87 14.12 16.87
CA PRO A 238 1.34 14.72 15.64
C PRO A 238 1.69 13.88 14.42
N LYS A 239 0.95 14.12 13.31
CA LYS A 239 1.12 13.36 12.07
C LYS A 239 0.93 14.23 10.82
N LEU A 240 1.61 13.82 9.75
CA LEU A 240 1.37 14.30 8.39
C LEU A 240 0.57 13.22 7.66
N ASP A 241 -0.65 13.53 7.27
CA ASP A 241 -1.54 12.63 6.55
C ASP A 241 -1.66 13.09 5.09
N LEU A 242 -1.39 12.20 4.14
CA LEU A 242 -1.65 12.44 2.72
C LEU A 242 -3.13 12.20 2.45
N GLN A 243 -3.84 13.25 2.07
CA GLN A 243 -5.28 13.22 1.84
C GLN A 243 -5.58 13.05 0.35
N VAL A 244 -6.50 12.13 0.07
CA VAL A 244 -7.08 11.90 -1.26
C VAL A 244 -8.59 11.98 -1.16
N ARG A 245 -9.25 12.38 -2.25
CA ARG A 245 -10.71 12.34 -2.35
C ARG A 245 -11.13 11.17 -3.21
N ASP A 246 -12.05 10.37 -2.68
CA ASP A 246 -12.70 9.31 -3.44
C ASP A 246 -13.60 9.89 -4.56
N GLY A 247 -14.16 9.01 -5.39
CA GLY A 247 -15.06 9.40 -6.48
C GLY A 247 -16.36 10.08 -6.01
N ARG A 248 -16.67 10.03 -4.71
CA ARG A 248 -17.84 10.64 -4.08
C ARG A 248 -17.52 11.93 -3.31
N GLY A 249 -16.22 12.32 -3.29
CA GLY A 249 -15.74 13.51 -2.59
C GLY A 249 -15.43 13.31 -1.10
N HIS A 250 -15.45 12.06 -0.58
CA HIS A 250 -15.03 11.78 0.77
C HIS A 250 -13.51 11.84 0.86
N GLU A 251 -13.00 12.43 1.94
CA GLU A 251 -11.57 12.52 2.19
C GLU A 251 -11.08 11.28 2.95
N GLU A 252 -10.00 10.70 2.46
CA GLU A 252 -9.33 9.55 3.09
C GLU A 252 -7.83 9.79 3.21
N SER A 253 -7.27 9.40 4.36
CA SER A 253 -5.81 9.35 4.54
C SER A 253 -5.27 8.07 3.94
N ILE A 254 -4.47 8.18 2.88
CA ILE A 254 -3.91 7.02 2.17
C ILE A 254 -2.53 6.62 2.68
N ALA A 255 -1.75 7.58 3.14
CA ALA A 255 -0.43 7.39 3.73
C ALA A 255 -0.23 8.37 4.89
N THR A 256 0.68 8.04 5.81
CA THR A 256 0.90 8.85 7.02
C THR A 256 2.36 8.79 7.47
N VAL A 257 2.82 9.90 8.06
CA VAL A 257 4.10 10.01 8.79
C VAL A 257 3.80 10.59 10.15
N GLN A 258 4.08 9.85 11.23
CA GLN A 258 3.71 10.23 12.59
C GLN A 258 4.94 10.27 13.47
N LEU A 259 5.10 11.32 14.26
CA LEU A 259 6.17 11.45 15.24
C LEU A 259 5.67 11.01 16.62
N ASP A 260 6.33 10.03 17.21
CA ASP A 260 6.01 9.46 18.52
C ASP A 260 7.18 9.68 19.48
N PHE A 261 6.92 10.42 20.52
CA PHE A 261 7.84 10.63 21.65
C PHE A 261 7.37 9.93 22.93
N ASN A 262 6.16 9.36 22.93
CA ASN A 262 5.54 8.69 24.07
C ASN A 262 5.91 7.21 24.19
N GLN A 263 5.78 6.43 23.11
CA GLN A 263 6.08 5.00 23.18
C GLN A 263 7.55 4.71 23.51
N PRO A 264 8.56 5.44 22.95
CA PRO A 264 9.94 5.28 23.39
C PRO A 264 10.12 5.46 24.89
N GLU A 265 9.47 6.45 25.50
CA GLU A 265 9.50 6.66 26.95
C GLU A 265 8.85 5.52 27.72
N ARG A 266 7.62 5.17 27.36
CA ARG A 266 6.84 4.12 28.05
C ARG A 266 7.49 2.75 27.98
N LEU A 267 8.16 2.44 26.87
CA LEU A 267 8.89 1.18 26.67
C LEU A 267 10.35 1.22 27.13
N GLY A 268 10.83 2.40 27.57
CA GLY A 268 12.20 2.59 28.09
C GLY A 268 13.27 2.50 27.01
N LEU A 269 12.94 2.89 25.77
CA LEU A 269 13.87 2.83 24.62
C LEU A 269 14.91 3.95 24.73
N ALA A 270 16.17 3.59 24.57
CA ALA A 270 17.28 4.51 24.69
C ALA A 270 18.46 4.10 23.80
N TYR A 271 19.41 5.02 23.65
CA TYR A 271 20.73 4.77 23.07
C TYR A 271 21.81 5.40 23.95
N THR A 272 23.04 4.93 23.81
CA THR A 272 24.22 5.53 24.47
C THR A 272 24.73 6.71 23.65
N GLY A 273 24.75 7.90 24.23
CA GLY A 273 25.27 9.12 23.62
C GLY A 273 26.80 9.13 23.48
N PRO A 274 27.37 10.15 22.81
CA PRO A 274 28.82 10.26 22.66
C PRO A 274 29.57 10.48 23.97
N ASP A 275 28.88 10.99 24.99
CA ASP A 275 29.36 11.20 26.35
C ASP A 275 29.17 9.97 27.26
N GLY A 276 28.65 8.85 26.72
CA GLY A 276 28.33 7.65 27.49
C GLY A 276 27.00 7.72 28.24
N SER A 277 26.29 8.83 28.20
CA SER A 277 24.99 8.97 28.85
C SER A 277 23.90 8.18 28.12
N ARG A 278 22.90 7.73 28.86
CA ARG A 278 21.71 7.12 28.28
C ARG A 278 20.73 8.18 27.81
N GLN A 279 20.47 8.23 26.52
CA GLN A 279 19.61 9.22 25.89
C GLN A 279 18.34 8.57 25.31
N ARG A 280 17.22 9.31 25.28
CA ARG A 280 15.96 8.86 24.74
C ARG A 280 15.98 8.89 23.22
N VAL A 281 15.52 7.80 22.60
CA VAL A 281 15.30 7.75 21.16
C VAL A 281 13.92 8.31 20.81
N MET A 282 13.79 8.89 19.62
CA MET A 282 12.52 9.28 19.00
C MET A 282 12.06 8.18 18.06
N MET A 283 10.75 8.04 17.84
CA MET A 283 10.19 7.07 16.91
C MET A 283 9.31 7.77 15.87
N ILE A 284 9.48 7.40 14.60
CA ILE A 284 8.63 7.88 13.51
C ILE A 284 7.93 6.66 12.91
N HIS A 285 6.61 6.71 12.86
CA HIS A 285 5.78 5.72 12.17
C HIS A 285 5.54 6.18 10.74
N ARG A 286 5.61 5.26 9.78
CA ARG A 286 5.39 5.55 8.37
C ARG A 286 4.63 4.43 7.69
N GLY A 287 3.52 4.75 7.05
CA GLY A 287 2.90 3.94 6.02
C GLY A 287 3.12 4.60 4.66
N THR A 288 3.83 3.94 3.75
CA THR A 288 4.21 4.49 2.45
C THR A 288 3.16 4.22 1.38
N VAL A 289 2.90 2.94 1.11
CA VAL A 289 1.79 2.46 0.29
C VAL A 289 0.50 2.49 1.12
N GLY A 290 0.61 2.18 2.40
CA GLY A 290 -0.50 2.16 3.35
C GLY A 290 -1.15 0.77 3.49
N SER A 291 -2.44 0.76 3.82
CA SER A 291 -3.23 -0.49 3.91
C SER A 291 -3.46 -1.07 2.52
N MET A 292 -3.10 -2.34 2.32
CA MET A 292 -3.28 -3.05 1.05
C MET A 292 -4.75 -3.05 0.63
N GLU A 293 -5.66 -3.22 1.59
CA GLU A 293 -7.10 -3.23 1.35
C GLU A 293 -7.58 -1.88 0.84
N ARG A 294 -7.24 -0.81 1.56
CA ARG A 294 -7.66 0.56 1.21
C ARG A 294 -7.07 1.01 -0.13
N VAL A 295 -5.81 0.70 -0.37
CA VAL A 295 -5.15 1.07 -1.64
C VAL A 295 -5.75 0.31 -2.82
N VAL A 296 -6.09 -0.98 -2.67
CA VAL A 296 -6.79 -1.71 -3.74
C VAL A 296 -8.16 -1.10 -4.01
N ALA A 297 -8.94 -0.75 -2.97
CA ALA A 297 -10.20 -0.03 -3.14
C ALA A 297 -10.02 1.26 -3.94
N ALA A 298 -9.08 2.11 -3.52
CA ALA A 298 -8.78 3.38 -4.18
C ALA A 298 -8.33 3.20 -5.65
N LEU A 299 -7.51 2.19 -5.94
CA LEU A 299 -7.06 1.87 -7.30
C LEU A 299 -8.21 1.39 -8.19
N LEU A 300 -9.07 0.50 -7.68
CA LEU A 300 -10.26 0.05 -8.42
C LEU A 300 -11.16 1.23 -8.79
N GLU A 301 -11.42 2.13 -7.84
CA GLU A 301 -12.23 3.33 -8.05
C GLU A 301 -11.55 4.34 -8.98
N ARG A 302 -10.27 4.60 -8.78
CA ARG A 302 -9.49 5.53 -9.61
C ARG A 302 -9.47 5.12 -11.07
N TYR A 303 -9.18 3.85 -11.31
CA TYR A 303 -9.02 3.30 -12.66
C TYR A 303 -10.29 2.64 -13.19
N GLN A 304 -11.38 2.67 -12.42
CA GLN A 304 -12.64 2.00 -12.78
C GLN A 304 -12.38 0.55 -13.25
N GLY A 305 -11.47 -0.14 -12.55
CA GLY A 305 -11.04 -1.51 -12.79
C GLY A 305 -10.05 -1.71 -13.94
N ARG A 306 -9.69 -0.68 -14.72
CA ARG A 306 -8.61 -0.74 -15.73
C ARG A 306 -7.28 -0.37 -15.09
N LEU A 307 -6.75 -1.27 -14.30
CA LEU A 307 -5.51 -1.03 -13.57
C LEU A 307 -4.32 -0.75 -14.51
N PRO A 308 -3.32 0.01 -14.04
CA PRO A 308 -2.02 0.14 -14.72
C PRO A 308 -1.45 -1.24 -15.08
N LEU A 309 -0.72 -1.32 -16.19
CA LEU A 309 -0.18 -2.58 -16.71
C LEU A 309 0.59 -3.39 -15.66
N TRP A 310 1.38 -2.73 -14.85
CA TRP A 310 2.18 -3.40 -13.83
C TRP A 310 1.35 -4.01 -12.68
N LEU A 311 0.13 -3.49 -12.42
CA LEU A 311 -0.84 -4.01 -11.44
C LEU A 311 -1.86 -4.96 -12.05
N ALA A 312 -2.01 -4.96 -13.38
CA ALA A 312 -3.05 -5.74 -14.04
C ALA A 312 -2.87 -7.25 -13.78
N PRO A 313 -3.90 -7.96 -13.29
CA PRO A 313 -3.84 -9.42 -13.10
C PRO A 313 -3.48 -10.15 -14.39
N VAL A 314 -4.04 -9.69 -15.52
CA VAL A 314 -3.70 -10.16 -16.87
C VAL A 314 -3.16 -8.99 -17.67
N GLN A 315 -1.87 -9.08 -18.04
CA GLN A 315 -1.19 -8.06 -18.84
C GLN A 315 -1.43 -8.26 -20.32
N VAL A 316 -1.44 -9.50 -20.79
CA VAL A 316 -1.66 -9.86 -22.19
C VAL A 316 -2.63 -11.03 -22.30
N CYS A 317 -3.77 -10.81 -22.94
CA CYS A 317 -4.69 -11.89 -23.30
C CYS A 317 -4.35 -12.38 -24.73
N VAL A 318 -3.92 -13.63 -24.85
CA VAL A 318 -3.51 -14.26 -26.13
C VAL A 318 -4.68 -15.02 -26.72
N LEU A 319 -5.04 -14.66 -27.95
CA LEU A 319 -6.23 -15.15 -28.66
C LEU A 319 -5.85 -15.70 -30.05
N PRO A 320 -5.72 -17.03 -30.24
CA PRO A 320 -5.61 -17.58 -31.60
C PRO A 320 -6.93 -17.43 -32.35
N VAL A 321 -6.89 -17.18 -33.64
CA VAL A 321 -8.12 -17.07 -34.47
C VAL A 321 -8.79 -18.44 -34.65
N GLY A 322 -8.01 -19.49 -34.85
CA GLY A 322 -8.49 -20.86 -35.03
C GLY A 322 -7.52 -21.88 -34.42
N GLN A 323 -7.93 -23.15 -34.43
CA GLN A 323 -7.15 -24.23 -33.81
C GLN A 323 -5.74 -24.41 -34.38
N ASP A 324 -5.54 -24.12 -35.67
CA ASP A 324 -4.23 -24.20 -36.32
C ASP A 324 -3.18 -23.25 -35.70
N GLN A 325 -3.63 -22.22 -34.98
CA GLN A 325 -2.78 -21.24 -34.30
C GLN A 325 -2.59 -21.52 -32.79
N ASP A 326 -3.26 -22.54 -32.25
CA ASP A 326 -3.26 -22.82 -30.80
C ASP A 326 -1.85 -23.09 -30.26
N GLU A 327 -1.02 -23.81 -31.04
CA GLU A 327 0.35 -24.16 -30.58
C GLU A 327 1.24 -22.91 -30.53
N VAL A 328 1.13 -22.02 -31.54
CA VAL A 328 1.89 -20.76 -31.51
C VAL A 328 1.41 -19.83 -30.42
N ALA A 329 0.09 -19.80 -30.16
CA ALA A 329 -0.48 -19.03 -29.06
C ALA A 329 -0.02 -19.55 -27.69
N ARG A 330 0.09 -20.86 -27.49
CA ARG A 330 0.66 -21.46 -26.27
C ARG A 330 2.11 -21.02 -26.09
N ARG A 331 2.94 -21.15 -27.14
CA ARG A 331 4.34 -20.70 -27.08
C ARG A 331 4.46 -19.22 -26.72
N LEU A 332 3.66 -18.36 -27.33
CA LEU A 332 3.67 -16.92 -26.95
C LEU A 332 3.28 -16.71 -25.48
N ALA A 333 2.27 -17.44 -24.97
CA ALA A 333 1.90 -17.36 -23.56
C ALA A 333 3.03 -17.87 -22.63
N ASP A 334 3.70 -18.97 -23.01
CA ASP A 334 4.84 -19.52 -22.25
C ASP A 334 6.04 -18.56 -22.26
N ASP A 335 6.33 -17.92 -23.40
CA ASP A 335 7.40 -16.94 -23.52
C ASP A 335 7.12 -15.69 -22.67
N LEU A 336 5.85 -15.19 -22.67
CA LEU A 336 5.43 -14.09 -21.77
C LEU A 336 5.58 -14.48 -20.31
N LEU A 337 5.15 -15.70 -19.94
CA LEU A 337 5.28 -16.21 -18.56
C LEU A 337 6.76 -16.33 -18.17
N SER A 338 7.60 -16.83 -19.05
CA SER A 338 9.05 -16.97 -18.84
C SER A 338 9.76 -15.62 -18.66
N ALA A 339 9.20 -14.55 -19.28
CA ALA A 339 9.64 -13.18 -19.07
C ALA A 339 9.09 -12.53 -17.77
N GLY A 340 8.42 -13.31 -16.91
CA GLY A 340 7.85 -12.83 -15.65
C GLY A 340 6.56 -12.02 -15.81
N LEU A 341 5.91 -12.13 -16.98
CA LEU A 341 4.66 -11.45 -17.27
C LEU A 341 3.45 -12.35 -16.96
N ARG A 342 2.27 -11.78 -16.95
CA ARG A 342 1.01 -12.46 -16.65
C ARG A 342 0.12 -12.58 -17.89
N PRO A 343 0.34 -13.60 -18.73
CA PRO A 343 -0.52 -13.87 -19.87
C PRO A 343 -1.79 -14.61 -19.44
N ARG A 344 -2.82 -14.50 -20.27
CA ARG A 344 -3.97 -15.40 -20.28
C ARG A 344 -4.20 -15.92 -21.70
N LEU A 345 -4.25 -17.23 -21.85
CA LEU A 345 -4.56 -17.88 -23.11
C LEU A 345 -6.01 -18.32 -23.14
N GLU A 346 -6.78 -17.87 -24.13
CA GLU A 346 -8.18 -18.23 -24.31
C GLU A 346 -8.36 -18.99 -25.64
N LEU A 347 -8.73 -20.26 -25.53
CA LEU A 347 -8.90 -21.17 -26.68
C LEU A 347 -10.36 -21.48 -26.99
N SER A 348 -11.25 -21.35 -26.02
CA SER A 348 -12.64 -21.81 -26.09
C SER A 348 -13.60 -20.74 -26.64
N GLY A 349 -14.50 -21.12 -27.53
CA GLY A 349 -15.50 -20.22 -28.10
C GLY A 349 -15.02 -19.45 -29.34
N SER A 350 -15.89 -18.63 -29.92
CA SER A 350 -15.53 -17.80 -31.08
C SER A 350 -14.57 -16.67 -30.71
N LEU A 351 -13.73 -16.22 -31.64
CA LEU A 351 -12.82 -15.09 -31.45
C LEU A 351 -13.55 -13.85 -30.90
N GLY A 352 -14.71 -13.52 -31.47
CA GLY A 352 -15.51 -12.37 -31.03
C GLY A 352 -16.01 -12.50 -29.58
N ALA A 353 -16.35 -13.73 -29.14
CA ALA A 353 -16.74 -13.98 -27.75
C ALA A 353 -15.54 -13.80 -26.80
N ARG A 354 -14.36 -14.33 -27.18
CA ARG A 354 -13.11 -14.21 -26.41
C ARG A 354 -12.63 -12.76 -26.30
N VAL A 355 -12.71 -11.99 -27.38
CA VAL A 355 -12.41 -10.54 -27.36
C VAL A 355 -13.37 -9.79 -26.45
N ARG A 356 -14.68 -10.10 -26.48
CA ARG A 356 -15.65 -9.48 -25.56
C ARG A 356 -15.36 -9.85 -24.11
N SER A 357 -15.07 -11.12 -23.82
CA SER A 357 -14.70 -11.60 -22.49
C SER A 357 -13.46 -10.86 -21.96
N SER A 358 -12.40 -10.76 -22.76
CA SER A 358 -11.18 -10.04 -22.40
C SER A 358 -11.45 -8.56 -22.09
N ARG A 359 -12.29 -7.89 -22.89
CA ARG A 359 -12.70 -6.50 -22.65
C ARG A 359 -13.54 -6.34 -21.39
N GLN A 360 -14.44 -7.27 -21.08
CA GLN A 360 -15.24 -7.28 -19.86
C GLN A 360 -14.38 -7.45 -18.63
N ARG A 361 -13.39 -8.36 -18.68
CA ARG A 361 -12.40 -8.58 -17.62
C ARG A 361 -11.35 -7.48 -17.55
N ARG A 362 -11.37 -6.51 -18.46
CA ARG A 362 -10.46 -5.36 -18.52
C ARG A 362 -8.99 -5.78 -18.58
N ASP A 363 -8.69 -6.89 -19.30
CA ASP A 363 -7.30 -7.26 -19.61
C ASP A 363 -6.59 -6.09 -20.26
N HIS A 364 -5.31 -5.90 -19.95
CA HIS A 364 -4.62 -4.69 -20.37
C HIS A 364 -4.38 -4.67 -21.87
N LEU A 365 -3.83 -5.76 -22.42
CA LEU A 365 -3.57 -5.94 -23.85
C LEU A 365 -4.29 -7.17 -24.40
N ILE A 366 -4.71 -7.10 -25.66
CA ILE A 366 -5.25 -8.23 -26.41
C ILE A 366 -4.29 -8.51 -27.57
N ALA A 367 -3.73 -9.72 -27.60
CA ALA A 367 -2.82 -10.22 -28.63
C ALA A 367 -3.53 -11.27 -29.48
N VAL A 368 -3.76 -11.00 -30.75
CA VAL A 368 -4.47 -11.89 -31.67
C VAL A 368 -3.46 -12.54 -32.64
N LEU A 369 -3.59 -13.85 -32.86
CA LEU A 369 -2.78 -14.66 -33.75
C LEU A 369 -3.67 -15.31 -34.79
N GLY A 370 -3.67 -14.78 -36.02
CA GLY A 370 -4.26 -15.41 -37.19
C GLY A 370 -3.22 -16.10 -38.05
N ARG A 371 -3.66 -16.71 -39.16
CA ARG A 371 -2.76 -17.41 -40.10
C ARG A 371 -1.69 -16.48 -40.70
N ALA A 372 -2.09 -15.25 -41.06
CA ALA A 372 -1.17 -14.27 -41.63
C ALA A 372 -0.11 -13.82 -40.64
N GLU A 373 -0.53 -13.55 -39.36
CA GLU A 373 0.36 -13.14 -38.30
C GLU A 373 1.39 -14.24 -37.97
N VAL A 374 0.95 -15.49 -37.87
CA VAL A 374 1.83 -16.64 -37.63
C VAL A 374 2.84 -16.82 -38.76
N GLN A 375 2.43 -16.72 -40.02
CA GLN A 375 3.32 -16.84 -41.19
C GLN A 375 4.35 -15.72 -41.25
N ALA A 376 3.97 -14.51 -40.81
CA ALA A 376 4.86 -13.35 -40.81
C ALA A 376 5.71 -13.25 -39.51
N GLY A 377 5.49 -14.10 -38.50
CA GLY A 377 6.18 -14.04 -37.20
C GLY A 377 5.80 -12.82 -36.36
N ILE A 378 4.60 -12.29 -36.55
CA ILE A 378 4.08 -11.11 -35.84
C ILE A 378 2.83 -11.47 -35.05
N VAL A 379 2.40 -10.55 -34.20
CA VAL A 379 1.16 -10.63 -33.41
C VAL A 379 0.41 -9.32 -33.52
N GLN A 380 -0.90 -9.38 -33.75
CA GLN A 380 -1.74 -8.18 -33.75
C GLN A 380 -2.09 -7.83 -32.31
N VAL A 381 -1.67 -6.64 -31.84
CA VAL A 381 -1.88 -6.16 -30.49
C VAL A 381 -2.90 -5.03 -30.48
N THR A 382 -3.80 -5.08 -29.50
CA THR A 382 -4.72 -3.99 -29.19
C THR A 382 -4.54 -3.57 -27.74
N ASP A 383 -4.19 -2.30 -27.53
CA ASP A 383 -4.23 -1.61 -26.25
C ASP A 383 -5.44 -0.66 -26.26
N VAL A 384 -6.51 -1.07 -25.58
CA VAL A 384 -7.77 -0.31 -25.59
C VAL A 384 -7.61 1.03 -24.86
N ALA A 385 -6.78 1.09 -23.83
CA ALA A 385 -6.58 2.30 -23.04
C ALA A 385 -5.77 3.35 -23.80
N ALA A 386 -4.74 2.92 -24.52
CA ALA A 386 -3.90 3.81 -25.35
C ALA A 386 -4.50 4.11 -26.73
N GLY A 387 -5.57 3.43 -27.14
CA GLY A 387 -6.10 3.52 -28.51
C GLY A 387 -5.16 2.96 -29.57
N PHE A 388 -4.18 2.13 -29.16
CA PHE A 388 -3.20 1.53 -30.06
C PHE A 388 -3.72 0.21 -30.65
N ARG A 389 -3.50 0.03 -31.93
CA ARG A 389 -3.73 -1.24 -32.61
C ARG A 389 -2.75 -1.37 -33.78
N ASP A 390 -1.84 -2.33 -33.65
CA ASP A 390 -0.85 -2.60 -34.71
C ASP A 390 -0.34 -4.04 -34.58
N SER A 391 0.48 -4.46 -35.52
CA SER A 391 1.12 -5.76 -35.57
C SER A 391 2.62 -5.61 -35.45
N LEU A 392 3.23 -6.38 -34.52
CA LEU A 392 4.66 -6.33 -34.23
C LEU A 392 5.22 -7.74 -33.96
N PRO A 393 6.54 -7.94 -34.08
CA PRO A 393 7.16 -9.20 -33.73
C PRO A 393 6.84 -9.58 -32.26
N ALA A 394 6.61 -10.88 -31.99
CA ALA A 394 6.30 -11.38 -30.67
C ALA A 394 7.40 -11.01 -29.63
N ALA A 395 8.67 -11.08 -30.02
CA ALA A 395 9.79 -10.67 -29.16
C ALA A 395 9.75 -9.18 -28.77
N ASP A 396 9.30 -8.31 -29.68
CA ASP A 396 9.16 -6.88 -29.40
C ASP A 396 7.98 -6.62 -28.44
N LEU A 397 6.86 -7.31 -28.59
CA LEU A 397 5.76 -7.25 -27.63
C LEU A 397 6.24 -7.61 -26.24
N ILE A 398 6.91 -8.76 -26.09
CA ILE A 398 7.43 -9.22 -24.79
C ILE A 398 8.36 -8.16 -24.17
N ARG A 399 9.34 -7.68 -24.94
CA ARG A 399 10.31 -6.66 -24.48
C ARG A 399 9.62 -5.36 -24.05
N LEU A 400 8.65 -4.87 -24.80
CA LEU A 400 7.92 -3.63 -24.51
C LEU A 400 7.06 -3.75 -23.27
N VAL A 401 6.32 -4.86 -23.13
CA VAL A 401 5.48 -5.13 -21.94
C VAL A 401 6.36 -5.33 -20.72
N GLN A 402 7.45 -6.08 -20.82
CA GLN A 402 8.40 -6.30 -19.73
C GLN A 402 9.02 -4.98 -19.25
N SER A 403 9.48 -4.13 -20.19
CA SER A 403 10.04 -2.81 -19.85
C SER A 403 9.01 -1.91 -19.13
N ALA A 404 7.74 -1.94 -19.55
CA ALA A 404 6.67 -1.19 -18.89
C ALA A 404 6.36 -1.75 -17.48
N TYR A 405 6.35 -3.08 -17.35
CA TYR A 405 6.16 -3.75 -16.04
C TYR A 405 7.28 -3.44 -15.05
N GLU A 406 8.55 -3.65 -15.44
CA GLU A 406 9.71 -3.43 -14.58
C GLU A 406 9.85 -1.98 -14.12
N SER A 407 9.52 -1.04 -15.00
CA SER A 407 9.54 0.40 -14.68
C SER A 407 8.24 0.93 -14.07
N ARG A 408 7.28 0.05 -13.75
CA ARG A 408 5.95 0.38 -13.18
C ARG A 408 5.22 1.48 -13.95
N ARG A 409 5.32 1.47 -15.27
CA ARG A 409 4.55 2.39 -16.10
C ARG A 409 3.07 1.99 -16.16
N PRO A 410 2.16 2.97 -16.29
CA PRO A 410 0.73 2.67 -16.38
C PRO A 410 0.35 1.88 -17.64
N GLY A 411 1.14 1.98 -18.71
CA GLY A 411 0.94 1.28 -19.98
C GLY A 411 2.23 1.15 -20.77
N VAL A 412 2.12 0.58 -21.98
CA VAL A 412 3.23 0.39 -22.91
C VAL A 412 3.51 1.69 -23.66
N SER A 413 4.79 2.03 -23.86
CA SER A 413 5.19 3.09 -24.78
C SER A 413 5.33 2.47 -26.18
N TRP A 414 4.31 2.62 -26.99
CA TRP A 414 4.28 2.09 -28.35
C TRP A 414 5.20 2.89 -29.28
N PRO A 415 5.91 2.24 -30.23
CA PRO A 415 6.58 2.96 -31.29
C PRO A 415 5.57 3.74 -32.12
N GLY A 416 5.92 4.95 -32.50
CA GLY A 416 5.10 5.81 -33.37
C GLY A 416 5.10 5.37 -34.80
#